data_15aeec98c96759dd3d4412938e1a8aff
#
_entry.id   15aeec98c96759dd3d4412938e1a8aff
#
_cell.length_a   1.000
_cell.length_b   1.000
_cell.length_c   1.000
_cell.angle_alpha   90.00
_cell.angle_beta   90.00
_cell.angle_gamma   90.00
#
_symmetry.space_group_name_H-M   'P 1'
#
loop_
_entity.id
_entity.type
_entity.pdbx_description
1 polymer ?
#
loop_
_entity_poly.entity_id
_entity_poly.type
_entity_poly.pdbx_seq_one_letter_code
_entity_poly.pdbx_strand_id
1 'polypeptide(L)'
;MRKVLLTVGACFVFAPFTLAAPGAVRCGKLLDVRSGRTLADQVVVFDENGVITAVGPAASTKLPGGVAAIDLSAATCLPGLIDVHTHLTGDPSSNGYQGLGISVPREAITGVKNARLTLRAGFTTVRNVGASGFTDVALRDGINAGEIEGPRMLVSGPPLGITGGHCDNNLLPSEFHYKAEGVADGPWAARAKVRETIKYGADLIKICASGGVLSKGDQPGTPQYTLEEMQAIAEEAHKLGRKVAAHAHGTQSIKDAVRAGIDSIEHSSLIDDEGIALAKQHGAYLVFDIYNDDFILQEGEKAGMLKESIEKEKKIGRLQRENFRHAFESGAKMAFGTDSGVYPHGDNAKQFAKMVEWGMKPLDALQAATINGADLIGWASKVGALEPGHNADVIAVSGDPLSNVRVLESVKFVMKGGSVARNDFAAK
;
A
#
# COMPACT_ATOMS: atom_id res chain seq x y z
N MET A 1 -36.05 51.59 -17.87
CA MET A 1 -34.92 50.74 -17.42
C MET A 1 -35.46 49.32 -17.18
N ARG A 2 -35.33 48.42 -18.13
CA ARG A 2 -35.74 47.01 -18.00
C ARG A 2 -34.55 46.22 -17.39
N LYS A 3 -34.76 45.62 -16.23
CA LYS A 3 -33.78 44.67 -15.64
C LYS A 3 -33.93 43.33 -16.31
N VAL A 4 -32.87 42.89 -17.01
CA VAL A 4 -32.78 41.54 -17.55
C VAL A 4 -32.18 40.66 -16.43
N LEU A 5 -32.96 39.74 -15.90
CA LEU A 5 -32.47 38.65 -15.01
C LEU A 5 -31.84 37.57 -15.91
N LEU A 6 -30.53 37.40 -15.85
CA LEU A 6 -29.87 36.23 -16.41
C LEU A 6 -29.95 35.09 -15.36
N THR A 7 -30.73 34.09 -15.64
CA THR A 7 -30.76 32.83 -14.91
C THR A 7 -29.62 31.96 -15.45
N VAL A 8 -28.53 31.83 -14.73
CA VAL A 8 -27.45 30.84 -15.01
C VAL A 8 -27.93 29.47 -14.52
N GLY A 9 -28.42 28.66 -15.43
CA GLY A 9 -28.70 27.26 -15.16
C GLY A 9 -27.38 26.48 -15.08
N ALA A 10 -26.99 26.03 -13.88
CA ALA A 10 -25.88 25.09 -13.72
C ALA A 10 -26.36 23.70 -14.20
N CYS A 11 -25.97 23.31 -15.41
CA CYS A 11 -26.07 21.92 -15.85
C CYS A 11 -25.01 21.10 -15.11
N PHE A 12 -25.40 20.39 -14.07
CA PHE A 12 -24.59 19.30 -13.52
C PHE A 12 -24.61 18.15 -14.52
N VAL A 13 -23.55 18.03 -15.32
CA VAL A 13 -23.32 16.82 -16.12
C VAL A 13 -22.79 15.77 -15.15
N PHE A 14 -23.68 14.90 -14.67
CA PHE A 14 -23.28 13.65 -14.02
C PHE A 14 -22.60 12.79 -15.10
N ALA A 15 -21.29 12.60 -15.01
CA ALA A 15 -20.63 11.55 -15.78
C ALA A 15 -21.28 10.20 -15.37
N PRO A 16 -21.70 9.37 -16.34
CA PRO A 16 -22.27 8.08 -15.99
C PRO A 16 -21.19 7.22 -15.33
N PHE A 17 -21.38 6.83 -14.08
CA PHE A 17 -20.71 5.67 -13.53
C PHE A 17 -20.99 4.51 -14.47
N THR A 18 -19.99 4.00 -15.16
CA THR A 18 -20.11 2.73 -15.88
C THR A 18 -20.24 1.63 -14.84
N LEU A 19 -21.48 1.28 -14.51
CA LEU A 19 -21.77 0.10 -13.71
C LEU A 19 -21.16 -1.10 -14.45
N ALA A 20 -20.44 -1.97 -13.72
CA ALA A 20 -20.02 -3.24 -14.26
C ALA A 20 -21.29 -4.05 -14.62
N ALA A 21 -21.26 -4.86 -15.67
CA ALA A 21 -22.34 -5.83 -15.85
C ALA A 21 -22.24 -6.90 -14.75
N PRO A 22 -23.39 -7.40 -14.22
CA PRO A 22 -23.34 -8.53 -13.31
C PRO A 22 -22.60 -9.69 -13.98
N GLY A 23 -21.78 -10.42 -13.23
CA GLY A 23 -20.89 -11.39 -13.81
C GLY A 23 -20.56 -12.56 -12.86
N ALA A 24 -19.76 -13.48 -13.38
CA ALA A 24 -19.26 -14.61 -12.61
C ALA A 24 -17.86 -15.02 -13.07
N VAL A 25 -17.07 -15.58 -12.15
CA VAL A 25 -15.77 -16.19 -12.44
C VAL A 25 -15.79 -17.64 -11.92
N ARG A 26 -15.51 -18.61 -12.79
CA ARG A 26 -15.35 -20.01 -12.42
C ARG A 26 -13.88 -20.34 -12.20
N CYS A 27 -13.52 -20.78 -11.02
CA CYS A 27 -12.17 -21.10 -10.58
C CYS A 27 -12.00 -22.62 -10.47
N GLY A 28 -10.96 -23.20 -11.09
CA GLY A 28 -10.65 -24.61 -10.88
C GLY A 28 -10.30 -24.93 -9.44
N LYS A 29 -9.58 -24.00 -8.80
CA LYS A 29 -9.33 -23.97 -7.37
C LYS A 29 -9.58 -22.57 -6.84
N LEU A 30 -10.16 -22.46 -5.65
CA LEU A 30 -10.32 -21.19 -4.92
C LEU A 30 -9.65 -21.32 -3.56
N LEU A 31 -8.68 -20.47 -3.28
CA LEU A 31 -8.04 -20.40 -1.98
C LEU A 31 -8.87 -19.53 -1.03
N ASP A 32 -9.46 -20.16 -0.02
CA ASP A 32 -10.02 -19.44 1.13
C ASP A 32 -8.87 -19.02 2.06
N VAL A 33 -8.52 -17.75 2.01
CA VAL A 33 -7.39 -17.20 2.76
C VAL A 33 -7.63 -17.18 4.27
N ARG A 34 -8.90 -17.23 4.75
CA ARG A 34 -9.18 -17.28 6.18
C ARG A 34 -8.86 -18.65 6.77
N SER A 35 -9.32 -19.70 6.12
CA SER A 35 -9.12 -21.09 6.61
C SER A 35 -7.87 -21.76 6.05
N GLY A 36 -7.26 -21.22 4.99
CA GLY A 36 -6.16 -21.86 4.25
C GLY A 36 -6.60 -23.05 3.40
N ARG A 37 -7.91 -23.30 3.24
CA ARG A 37 -8.41 -24.42 2.44
C ARG A 37 -8.48 -24.04 0.97
N THR A 38 -8.05 -24.96 0.13
CA THR A 38 -8.26 -24.87 -1.31
C THR A 38 -9.53 -25.63 -1.70
N LEU A 39 -10.53 -24.92 -2.21
CA LEU A 39 -11.82 -25.45 -2.64
C LEU A 39 -11.80 -25.71 -4.15
N ALA A 40 -12.24 -26.90 -4.57
CA ALA A 40 -12.26 -27.26 -6.00
C ALA A 40 -13.55 -26.74 -6.68
N ASP A 41 -13.41 -26.36 -7.94
CA ASP A 41 -14.51 -25.96 -8.87
C ASP A 41 -15.54 -25.03 -8.23
N GLN A 42 -15.09 -23.81 -7.91
CA GLN A 42 -15.91 -22.78 -7.29
C GLN A 42 -16.29 -21.69 -8.30
N VAL A 43 -17.42 -21.04 -8.05
CA VAL A 43 -17.84 -19.83 -8.78
C VAL A 43 -17.97 -18.66 -7.81
N VAL A 44 -17.42 -17.51 -8.21
CA VAL A 44 -17.63 -16.21 -7.58
C VAL A 44 -18.61 -15.42 -8.44
N VAL A 45 -19.77 -15.07 -7.90
CA VAL A 45 -20.83 -14.30 -8.56
C VAL A 45 -20.84 -12.89 -8.00
N PHE A 46 -21.00 -11.88 -8.85
CA PHE A 46 -21.04 -10.47 -8.45
C PHE A 46 -22.12 -9.70 -9.22
N ASP A 47 -22.59 -8.62 -8.60
CA ASP A 47 -23.61 -7.72 -9.15
C ASP A 47 -23.03 -6.64 -10.06
N GLU A 48 -23.89 -5.75 -10.55
CA GLU A 48 -23.54 -4.59 -11.39
C GLU A 48 -22.67 -3.54 -10.68
N ASN A 49 -22.61 -3.56 -9.36
CA ASN A 49 -21.71 -2.70 -8.56
C ASN A 49 -20.34 -3.34 -8.35
N GLY A 50 -20.12 -4.55 -8.88
CA GLY A 50 -18.90 -5.31 -8.67
C GLY A 50 -18.78 -5.85 -7.24
N VAL A 51 -19.90 -6.08 -6.55
CA VAL A 51 -19.96 -6.66 -5.21
C VAL A 51 -20.31 -8.14 -5.32
N ILE A 52 -19.56 -8.99 -4.61
CA ILE A 52 -19.78 -10.43 -4.56
C ILE A 52 -21.14 -10.71 -3.91
N THR A 53 -21.98 -11.46 -4.58
CA THR A 53 -23.32 -11.87 -4.11
C THR A 53 -23.35 -13.33 -3.68
N ALA A 54 -22.51 -14.19 -4.27
CA ALA A 54 -22.40 -15.59 -3.90
C ALA A 54 -21.00 -16.15 -4.22
N VAL A 55 -20.57 -17.11 -3.39
CA VAL A 55 -19.39 -17.95 -3.66
C VAL A 55 -19.78 -19.39 -3.29
N GLY A 56 -19.54 -20.34 -4.18
CA GLY A 56 -19.87 -21.73 -3.93
C GLY A 56 -19.51 -22.68 -5.07
N PRO A 57 -19.81 -24.01 -4.93
CA PRO A 57 -19.52 -25.00 -5.95
C PRO A 57 -20.19 -24.66 -7.28
N ALA A 58 -19.47 -24.77 -8.39
CA ALA A 58 -19.96 -24.42 -9.73
C ALA A 58 -21.21 -25.22 -10.12
N ALA A 59 -21.32 -26.47 -9.66
CA ALA A 59 -22.45 -27.34 -9.96
C ALA A 59 -23.79 -26.89 -9.34
N SER A 60 -23.74 -26.12 -8.23
CA SER A 60 -24.95 -25.75 -7.45
C SER A 60 -25.15 -24.23 -7.34
N THR A 61 -24.14 -23.42 -7.61
CA THR A 61 -24.25 -21.97 -7.50
C THR A 61 -24.99 -21.40 -8.71
N LYS A 62 -26.10 -20.71 -8.46
CA LYS A 62 -26.93 -20.11 -9.50
C LYS A 62 -26.24 -18.87 -10.09
N LEU A 63 -26.06 -18.85 -11.41
CA LEU A 63 -25.57 -17.69 -12.13
C LEU A 63 -26.72 -16.69 -12.43
N PRO A 64 -26.43 -15.38 -12.54
CA PRO A 64 -27.40 -14.42 -13.07
C PRO A 64 -27.86 -14.82 -14.47
N GLY A 65 -29.12 -14.54 -14.81
CA GLY A 65 -29.71 -14.95 -16.10
C GLY A 65 -28.94 -14.34 -17.29
N GLY A 66 -28.54 -15.20 -18.24
CA GLY A 66 -27.82 -14.77 -19.45
C GLY A 66 -26.31 -14.49 -19.28
N VAL A 67 -25.77 -14.65 -18.06
CA VAL A 67 -24.35 -14.42 -17.78
C VAL A 67 -23.55 -15.72 -17.94
N ALA A 68 -22.52 -15.68 -18.79
CA ALA A 68 -21.50 -16.72 -18.84
C ALA A 68 -20.39 -16.38 -17.83
N ALA A 69 -19.94 -17.38 -17.06
CA ALA A 69 -18.80 -17.20 -16.18
C ALA A 69 -17.51 -17.09 -16.98
N ILE A 70 -16.62 -16.20 -16.55
CA ILE A 70 -15.22 -16.18 -17.01
C ILE A 70 -14.57 -17.50 -16.57
N ASP A 71 -14.08 -18.27 -17.52
CA ASP A 71 -13.53 -19.61 -17.24
C ASP A 71 -12.06 -19.53 -16.83
N LEU A 72 -11.82 -19.82 -15.55
CA LEU A 72 -10.50 -19.99 -14.94
C LEU A 72 -10.36 -21.41 -14.33
N SER A 73 -11.00 -22.40 -14.95
CA SER A 73 -10.98 -23.80 -14.46
C SER A 73 -9.59 -24.43 -14.42
N ALA A 74 -8.61 -23.88 -15.14
CA ALA A 74 -7.20 -24.30 -15.10
C ALA A 74 -6.34 -23.55 -14.06
N ALA A 75 -6.95 -22.65 -13.25
CA ALA A 75 -6.22 -21.73 -12.39
C ALA A 75 -6.62 -21.89 -10.91
N THR A 76 -5.75 -21.36 -10.03
CA THR A 76 -6.07 -21.10 -8.62
C THR A 76 -6.42 -19.61 -8.46
N CYS A 77 -7.66 -19.35 -8.05
CA CYS A 77 -8.14 -18.03 -7.71
C CYS A 77 -7.91 -17.73 -6.23
N LEU A 78 -7.67 -16.46 -5.93
CA LEU A 78 -7.55 -15.91 -4.58
C LEU A 78 -8.01 -14.45 -4.59
N PRO A 79 -8.23 -13.82 -3.41
CA PRO A 79 -8.58 -12.41 -3.35
C PRO A 79 -7.49 -11.54 -3.99
N GLY A 80 -7.88 -10.39 -4.54
CA GLY A 80 -6.93 -9.37 -4.93
C GLY A 80 -6.01 -8.99 -3.78
N LEU A 81 -4.71 -8.85 -4.08
CA LEU A 81 -3.67 -8.55 -3.10
C LEU A 81 -3.75 -7.09 -2.64
N ILE A 82 -3.31 -6.86 -1.40
CA ILE A 82 -3.25 -5.56 -0.75
C ILE A 82 -1.79 -5.27 -0.37
N ASP A 83 -1.28 -4.12 -0.82
CA ASP A 83 0.03 -3.61 -0.44
C ASP A 83 -0.17 -2.33 0.39
N VAL A 84 0.17 -2.38 1.68
CA VAL A 84 -0.11 -1.27 2.60
C VAL A 84 1.03 -0.25 2.70
N HIS A 85 2.09 -0.42 1.91
CA HIS A 85 3.22 0.52 1.86
C HIS A 85 3.76 0.65 0.44
N THR A 86 3.28 1.66 -0.28
CA THR A 86 3.73 1.96 -1.65
C THR A 86 3.99 3.45 -1.83
N HIS A 87 4.77 3.78 -2.87
CA HIS A 87 5.03 5.13 -3.35
C HIS A 87 4.75 5.19 -4.87
N LEU A 88 3.46 5.09 -5.26
CA LEU A 88 3.07 4.94 -6.67
C LEU A 88 3.54 6.08 -7.57
N THR A 89 3.73 7.29 -7.04
CA THR A 89 4.22 8.42 -7.82
C THR A 89 5.76 8.51 -7.87
N GLY A 90 6.45 7.63 -7.11
CA GLY A 90 7.90 7.46 -7.12
C GLY A 90 8.42 6.59 -8.25
N ASP A 91 9.67 6.77 -8.62
CA ASP A 91 10.38 5.92 -9.60
C ASP A 91 11.78 5.62 -9.08
N PRO A 92 12.24 4.35 -9.10
CA PRO A 92 13.58 3.98 -8.63
C PRO A 92 14.72 4.75 -9.29
N SER A 93 14.53 5.19 -10.54
CA SER A 93 15.52 6.00 -11.28
C SER A 93 15.58 7.47 -10.84
N SER A 94 14.70 7.88 -9.92
CA SER A 94 14.60 9.27 -9.41
C SER A 94 15.21 9.43 -8.02
N ASN A 95 16.09 8.53 -7.59
CA ASN A 95 16.73 8.59 -6.28
C ASN A 95 17.82 9.68 -6.20
N GLY A 96 18.09 10.13 -4.97
CA GLY A 96 19.14 11.12 -4.69
C GLY A 96 18.96 12.42 -5.46
N TYR A 97 20.03 12.95 -6.02
CA TYR A 97 20.01 14.23 -6.74
C TYR A 97 19.17 14.24 -8.02
N GLN A 98 18.90 13.06 -8.61
CA GLN A 98 18.06 12.97 -9.81
C GLN A 98 16.61 13.36 -9.51
N GLY A 99 16.12 13.09 -8.31
CA GLY A 99 14.78 13.45 -7.86
C GLY A 99 14.53 14.97 -7.85
N LEU A 100 15.57 15.78 -7.64
CA LEU A 100 15.44 17.24 -7.64
C LEU A 100 15.02 17.82 -9.00
N GLY A 101 15.24 17.09 -10.09
CA GLY A 101 14.84 17.48 -11.44
C GLY A 101 13.43 17.04 -11.83
N ILE A 102 12.71 16.32 -10.97
CA ILE A 102 11.38 15.80 -11.27
C ILE A 102 10.31 16.76 -10.76
N SER A 103 9.51 17.27 -11.67
CA SER A 103 8.40 18.16 -11.30
C SER A 103 7.19 17.40 -10.76
N VAL A 104 6.42 18.02 -9.88
CA VAL A 104 5.17 17.47 -9.32
C VAL A 104 4.21 16.92 -10.41
N PRO A 105 3.93 17.65 -11.53
CA PRO A 105 3.13 17.08 -12.62
C PRO A 105 3.77 15.84 -13.26
N ARG A 106 5.10 15.75 -13.32
CA ARG A 106 5.77 14.56 -13.87
C ARG A 106 5.62 13.36 -12.95
N GLU A 107 5.68 13.54 -11.64
CA GLU A 107 5.40 12.48 -10.65
C GLU A 107 3.99 11.92 -10.81
N ALA A 108 2.98 12.79 -11.00
CA ALA A 108 1.60 12.35 -11.25
C ALA A 108 1.51 11.46 -12.50
N ILE A 109 2.16 11.83 -13.60
CA ILE A 109 2.21 11.01 -14.84
C ILE A 109 2.94 9.68 -14.60
N THR A 110 4.02 9.69 -13.82
CA THR A 110 4.74 8.46 -13.42
C THR A 110 3.79 7.56 -12.62
N GLY A 111 2.98 8.13 -11.73
CA GLY A 111 1.96 7.43 -10.96
C GLY A 111 0.95 6.68 -11.83
N VAL A 112 0.52 7.24 -12.95
CA VAL A 112 -0.40 6.56 -13.90
C VAL A 112 0.22 5.26 -14.43
N LYS A 113 1.50 5.30 -14.86
CA LYS A 113 2.24 4.10 -15.30
C LYS A 113 2.31 3.06 -14.18
N ASN A 114 2.72 3.49 -13.00
CA ASN A 114 2.98 2.61 -11.87
C ASN A 114 1.69 1.99 -11.30
N ALA A 115 0.60 2.76 -11.24
CA ALA A 115 -0.72 2.25 -10.83
C ALA A 115 -1.17 1.09 -11.71
N ARG A 116 -1.04 1.23 -13.04
CA ARG A 116 -1.36 0.14 -13.97
C ARG A 116 -0.46 -1.09 -13.77
N LEU A 117 0.85 -0.90 -13.57
CA LEU A 117 1.78 -2.02 -13.34
C LEU A 117 1.42 -2.76 -12.04
N THR A 118 1.17 -2.02 -10.95
CA THR A 118 0.81 -2.58 -9.65
C THR A 118 -0.52 -3.33 -9.70
N LEU A 119 -1.56 -2.77 -10.34
CA LEU A 119 -2.84 -3.47 -10.52
C LEU A 119 -2.65 -4.78 -11.31
N ARG A 120 -1.94 -4.72 -12.44
CA ARG A 120 -1.72 -5.89 -13.32
C ARG A 120 -0.81 -6.96 -12.71
N ALA A 121 -0.05 -6.61 -11.66
CA ALA A 121 0.68 -7.56 -10.83
C ALA A 121 -0.21 -8.25 -9.78
N GLY A 122 -1.50 -7.91 -9.69
CA GLY A 122 -2.46 -8.53 -8.79
C GLY A 122 -2.80 -7.74 -7.54
N PHE A 123 -2.19 -6.58 -7.33
CA PHE A 123 -2.49 -5.71 -6.19
C PHE A 123 -3.68 -4.80 -6.53
N THR A 124 -4.87 -5.21 -6.11
CA THR A 124 -6.13 -4.50 -6.41
C THR A 124 -6.41 -3.35 -5.46
N THR A 125 -5.71 -3.32 -4.32
CA THR A 125 -5.79 -2.26 -3.31
C THR A 125 -4.38 -1.92 -2.81
N VAL A 126 -4.10 -0.63 -2.64
CA VAL A 126 -2.84 -0.14 -2.06
C VAL A 126 -3.07 0.98 -1.06
N ARG A 127 -2.13 1.12 -0.12
CA ARG A 127 -1.97 2.31 0.72
C ARG A 127 -0.68 3.01 0.30
N ASN A 128 -0.83 4.21 -0.26
CA ASN A 128 0.30 5.06 -0.66
C ASN A 128 0.70 5.94 0.52
N VAL A 129 1.95 5.83 0.96
CA VAL A 129 2.41 6.44 2.22
C VAL A 129 3.49 7.49 2.00
N GLY A 130 3.26 8.34 1.03
CA GLY A 130 4.09 9.51 0.73
C GLY A 130 4.06 9.88 -0.75
N ALA A 131 3.87 11.17 -1.01
CA ALA A 131 3.91 11.76 -2.35
C ALA A 131 4.15 13.26 -2.25
N SER A 132 4.82 13.87 -3.23
CA SER A 132 4.98 15.32 -3.33
C SER A 132 3.71 15.96 -3.89
N GLY A 133 3.36 17.16 -3.46
CA GLY A 133 2.31 17.98 -4.08
C GLY A 133 0.95 17.29 -4.20
N PHE A 134 0.63 16.37 -3.30
CA PHE A 134 -0.62 15.59 -3.33
C PHE A 134 -0.86 14.84 -4.65
N THR A 135 0.21 14.44 -5.34
CA THR A 135 0.11 13.69 -6.61
C THR A 135 -0.60 12.35 -6.46
N ASP A 136 -0.51 11.73 -5.31
CA ASP A 136 -1.24 10.50 -4.97
C ASP A 136 -2.75 10.72 -4.77
N VAL A 137 -3.14 11.88 -4.23
CA VAL A 137 -4.56 12.28 -4.15
C VAL A 137 -5.14 12.43 -5.55
N ALA A 138 -4.43 13.14 -6.45
CA ALA A 138 -4.86 13.31 -7.83
C ALA A 138 -4.94 11.96 -8.58
N LEU A 139 -3.98 11.06 -8.35
CA LEU A 139 -3.96 9.71 -8.92
C LEU A 139 -5.14 8.87 -8.44
N ARG A 140 -5.41 8.85 -7.13
CA ARG A 140 -6.57 8.17 -6.52
C ARG A 140 -7.87 8.68 -7.13
N ASP A 141 -8.03 9.99 -7.21
CA ASP A 141 -9.26 10.62 -7.71
C ASP A 141 -9.49 10.29 -9.19
N GLY A 142 -8.45 10.31 -10.03
CA GLY A 142 -8.52 9.87 -11.42
C GLY A 142 -8.86 8.39 -11.58
N ILE A 143 -8.34 7.53 -10.69
CA ILE A 143 -8.72 6.10 -10.67
C ILE A 143 -10.18 5.92 -10.25
N ASN A 144 -10.64 6.66 -9.23
CA ASN A 144 -12.02 6.61 -8.75
C ASN A 144 -13.02 7.16 -9.78
N ALA A 145 -12.62 8.14 -10.58
CA ALA A 145 -13.40 8.68 -11.70
C ALA A 145 -13.43 7.73 -12.90
N GLY A 146 -12.63 6.65 -12.92
CA GLY A 146 -12.52 5.73 -14.06
C GLY A 146 -11.66 6.26 -15.22
N GLU A 147 -10.95 7.35 -15.03
CA GLU A 147 -10.08 7.97 -16.03
C GLU A 147 -8.74 7.23 -16.16
N ILE A 148 -8.31 6.59 -15.07
CA ILE A 148 -7.02 5.91 -14.95
C ILE A 148 -7.22 4.47 -14.50
N GLU A 149 -6.55 3.51 -15.17
CA GLU A 149 -6.45 2.13 -14.72
C GLU A 149 -5.50 2.01 -13.54
N GLY A 150 -5.97 1.55 -12.39
CA GLY A 150 -5.14 1.40 -11.19
C GLY A 150 -5.87 0.69 -10.05
N PRO A 151 -5.14 0.37 -8.95
CA PRO A 151 -5.73 -0.22 -7.73
C PRO A 151 -6.62 0.78 -7.00
N ARG A 152 -7.45 0.32 -6.06
CA ARG A 152 -8.03 1.22 -5.05
C ARG A 152 -6.92 1.76 -4.19
N MET A 153 -6.99 3.04 -3.85
CA MET A 153 -5.93 3.70 -3.09
C MET A 153 -6.46 4.34 -1.82
N LEU A 154 -5.70 4.18 -0.71
CA LEU A 154 -5.67 5.14 0.38
C LEU A 154 -4.37 5.92 0.25
N VAL A 155 -4.42 7.25 0.45
CA VAL A 155 -3.31 8.14 0.14
C VAL A 155 -3.01 9.06 1.31
N SER A 156 -1.73 9.35 1.54
CA SER A 156 -1.28 10.19 2.66
C SER A 156 -0.94 11.64 2.27
N GLY A 157 -0.74 11.91 0.97
CA GLY A 157 -0.09 13.16 0.56
C GLY A 157 1.36 13.25 1.06
N PRO A 158 1.91 14.47 1.25
CA PRO A 158 3.25 14.68 1.76
C PRO A 158 3.43 14.12 3.17
N PRO A 159 4.46 13.27 3.40
CA PRO A 159 4.71 12.71 4.71
C PRO A 159 5.21 13.79 5.69
N LEU A 160 4.76 13.74 6.95
CA LEU A 160 5.19 14.66 7.98
C LEU A 160 6.57 14.28 8.52
N GLY A 161 7.43 15.28 8.75
CA GLY A 161 8.77 15.12 9.32
C GLY A 161 9.25 16.38 10.04
N ILE A 162 10.37 16.25 10.72
CA ILE A 162 11.08 17.39 11.32
C ILE A 162 11.97 18.08 10.28
N THR A 163 12.35 19.34 10.53
CA THR A 163 13.37 20.04 9.76
C THR A 163 14.67 19.23 9.74
N GLY A 164 15.20 18.95 8.54
CA GLY A 164 16.41 18.16 8.35
C GLY A 164 16.26 16.66 8.57
N GLY A 165 15.04 16.15 8.82
CA GLY A 165 14.75 14.75 9.01
C GLY A 165 14.61 13.96 7.70
N HIS A 166 14.25 12.66 7.84
CA HIS A 166 14.09 11.75 6.71
C HIS A 166 13.03 12.21 5.68
N CYS A 167 11.95 12.83 6.17
CA CYS A 167 10.88 13.35 5.32
C CYS A 167 11.12 14.82 4.88
N ASP A 168 12.29 15.37 5.11
CA ASP A 168 12.73 16.65 4.53
C ASP A 168 13.72 16.40 3.38
N ASN A 169 14.07 17.43 2.64
CA ASN A 169 15.04 17.33 1.56
C ASN A 169 16.38 17.94 1.96
N ASN A 170 17.36 17.10 2.25
CA ASN A 170 18.70 17.49 2.69
C ASN A 170 19.73 17.53 1.55
N LEU A 171 19.30 17.49 0.28
CA LEU A 171 20.19 17.47 -0.88
C LEU A 171 20.63 18.87 -1.32
N LEU A 172 19.83 19.87 -1.02
CA LEU A 172 20.09 21.25 -1.45
C LEU A 172 20.91 22.02 -0.42
N PRO A 173 21.84 22.91 -0.85
CA PRO A 173 22.52 23.86 0.02
C PRO A 173 21.56 24.83 0.71
N SER A 174 21.99 25.38 1.85
CA SER A 174 21.18 26.26 2.71
C SER A 174 20.65 27.50 2.01
N GLU A 175 21.34 27.98 0.96
CA GLU A 175 20.98 29.18 0.17
C GLU A 175 19.65 29.01 -0.57
N PHE A 176 19.20 27.78 -0.81
CA PHE A 176 17.91 27.52 -1.44
C PHE A 176 16.73 27.64 -0.47
N HIS A 177 16.99 27.65 0.85
CA HIS A 177 15.95 27.73 1.88
C HIS A 177 14.81 26.70 1.68
N TYR A 178 15.13 25.55 1.09
CA TYR A 178 14.13 24.53 0.79
C TYR A 178 13.67 23.83 2.05
N LYS A 179 12.37 23.59 2.15
CA LYS A 179 11.72 22.81 3.19
C LYS A 179 10.63 21.96 2.55
N ALA A 180 10.61 20.67 2.80
CA ALA A 180 9.58 19.78 2.27
C ALA A 180 8.18 20.14 2.81
N GLU A 181 7.15 19.90 2.02
CA GLU A 181 5.76 20.33 2.31
C GLU A 181 5.21 19.79 3.64
N GLY A 182 5.63 18.57 4.03
CA GLY A 182 5.18 17.89 5.25
C GLY A 182 5.95 18.32 6.50
N VAL A 183 7.00 19.13 6.41
CA VAL A 183 7.84 19.45 7.57
C VAL A 183 7.11 20.36 8.56
N ALA A 184 7.05 19.89 9.83
CA ALA A 184 6.43 20.60 10.94
C ALA A 184 7.14 20.26 12.25
N ASP A 185 7.71 21.28 12.91
CA ASP A 185 8.43 21.15 14.16
C ASP A 185 7.55 21.60 15.34
N GLY A 186 7.48 20.78 16.37
CA GLY A 186 6.71 20.99 17.58
C GLY A 186 5.24 20.54 17.46
N PRO A 187 4.61 20.23 18.62
CA PRO A 187 3.29 19.59 18.66
C PRO A 187 2.19 20.41 17.97
N TRP A 188 2.20 21.73 18.10
CA TRP A 188 1.17 22.60 17.51
C TRP A 188 1.29 22.73 15.99
N ALA A 189 2.53 22.85 15.47
CA ALA A 189 2.75 22.87 14.03
C ALA A 189 2.40 21.52 13.40
N ALA A 190 2.73 20.41 14.07
CA ALA A 190 2.38 19.06 13.64
C ALA A 190 0.85 18.85 13.59
N ARG A 191 0.09 19.29 14.60
CA ARG A 191 -1.40 19.27 14.55
C ARG A 191 -1.96 20.09 13.39
N ALA A 192 -1.41 21.28 13.17
CA ALA A 192 -1.85 22.12 12.06
C ALA A 192 -1.58 21.44 10.71
N LYS A 193 -0.41 20.79 10.54
CA LYS A 193 -0.04 20.05 9.35
C LYS A 193 -0.94 18.84 9.10
N VAL A 194 -1.32 18.09 10.14
CA VAL A 194 -2.32 17.01 10.02
C VAL A 194 -3.63 17.53 9.41
N ARG A 195 -4.15 18.66 9.92
CA ARG A 195 -5.38 19.27 9.39
C ARG A 195 -5.22 19.72 7.94
N GLU A 196 -4.09 20.31 7.60
CA GLU A 196 -3.77 20.76 6.25
C GLU A 196 -3.73 19.57 5.27
N THR A 197 -3.03 18.51 5.64
CA THR A 197 -2.90 17.29 4.84
C THR A 197 -4.28 16.64 4.59
N ILE A 198 -5.10 16.53 5.61
CA ILE A 198 -6.48 16.02 5.49
C ILE A 198 -7.36 16.97 4.63
N LYS A 199 -7.23 18.28 4.79
CA LYS A 199 -7.94 19.27 3.97
C LYS A 199 -7.69 19.06 2.49
N TYR A 200 -6.48 18.68 2.10
CA TYR A 200 -6.11 18.44 0.70
C TYR A 200 -6.37 17.01 0.23
N GLY A 201 -7.09 16.21 1.00
CA GLY A 201 -7.67 14.96 0.55
C GLY A 201 -6.98 13.69 1.04
N ALA A 202 -6.04 13.77 1.98
CA ALA A 202 -5.41 12.58 2.53
C ALA A 202 -6.39 11.69 3.30
N ASP A 203 -6.27 10.37 3.09
CA ASP A 203 -7.06 9.33 3.76
C ASP A 203 -6.42 8.84 5.07
N LEU A 204 -5.13 9.08 5.21
CA LEU A 204 -4.32 8.75 6.39
C LEU A 204 -3.20 9.78 6.54
N ILE A 205 -2.51 9.72 7.67
CA ILE A 205 -1.29 10.51 7.91
C ILE A 205 -0.07 9.59 7.87
N LYS A 206 0.98 9.98 7.18
CA LYS A 206 2.31 9.35 7.24
C LYS A 206 3.27 10.28 7.96
N ILE A 207 4.07 9.72 8.87
CA ILE A 207 5.15 10.44 9.55
C ILE A 207 6.49 9.75 9.39
N CYS A 208 7.59 10.50 9.55
CA CYS A 208 8.94 9.98 9.70
C CYS A 208 9.37 10.12 11.16
N ALA A 209 9.27 9.03 11.94
CA ALA A 209 9.62 9.01 13.36
C ALA A 209 11.12 8.80 13.61
N SER A 210 11.85 8.27 12.63
CA SER A 210 13.31 8.10 12.69
C SER A 210 13.98 8.57 11.40
N GLY A 211 15.31 8.66 11.43
CA GLY A 211 16.10 8.72 10.22
C GLY A 211 15.90 7.49 9.33
N GLY A 212 16.30 7.57 8.06
CA GLY A 212 16.09 6.54 7.09
C GLY A 212 17.31 6.19 6.24
N VAL A 213 17.15 5.17 5.39
CA VAL A 213 18.20 4.71 4.48
C VAL A 213 18.42 5.68 3.34
N LEU A 214 17.36 6.12 2.67
CA LEU A 214 17.46 6.89 1.42
C LEU A 214 17.64 8.39 1.61
N SER A 215 17.51 8.92 2.82
CA SER A 215 17.79 10.32 3.15
C SER A 215 19.28 10.59 3.31
N LYS A 216 19.70 11.83 3.09
CA LYS A 216 21.08 12.27 3.28
C LYS A 216 21.31 12.88 4.67
N GLY A 217 22.39 12.48 5.34
CA GLY A 217 22.89 13.15 6.54
C GLY A 217 22.24 12.73 7.86
N ASP A 218 21.32 11.79 7.85
CA ASP A 218 20.74 11.18 9.05
C ASP A 218 21.16 9.71 9.24
N GLN A 219 20.70 9.10 10.31
CA GLN A 219 20.98 7.69 10.60
C GLN A 219 19.66 6.94 10.89
N PRO A 220 19.44 5.74 10.33
CA PRO A 220 18.18 4.99 10.46
C PRO A 220 17.74 4.74 11.91
N GLY A 221 18.69 4.56 12.83
CA GLY A 221 18.40 4.31 14.25
C GLY A 221 18.06 5.56 15.08
N THR A 222 18.22 6.77 14.54
CA THR A 222 18.10 8.02 15.31
C THR A 222 16.66 8.51 15.36
N PRO A 223 16.06 8.72 16.56
CA PRO A 223 14.76 9.35 16.68
C PRO A 223 14.73 10.77 16.08
N GLN A 224 13.60 11.13 15.47
CA GLN A 224 13.39 12.46 14.88
C GLN A 224 12.25 13.20 15.57
N TYR A 225 11.01 12.74 15.46
CA TYR A 225 9.94 13.29 16.28
C TYR A 225 10.06 12.87 17.75
N THR A 226 9.73 13.77 18.65
CA THR A 226 9.55 13.46 20.07
C THR A 226 8.25 12.68 20.30
N LEU A 227 8.12 11.99 21.43
CA LEU A 227 6.87 11.33 21.82
C LEU A 227 5.68 12.31 21.86
N GLU A 228 5.89 13.53 22.38
CA GLU A 228 4.86 14.57 22.47
C GLU A 228 4.35 15.01 21.09
N GLU A 229 5.26 15.18 20.12
CA GLU A 229 4.89 15.51 18.74
C GLU A 229 4.11 14.38 18.08
N MET A 230 4.55 13.13 18.23
CA MET A 230 3.84 11.96 17.69
C MET A 230 2.46 11.78 18.32
N GLN A 231 2.33 12.01 19.65
CA GLN A 231 1.04 12.01 20.32
C GLN A 231 0.10 13.09 19.77
N ALA A 232 0.62 14.30 19.57
CA ALA A 232 -0.15 15.39 18.99
C ALA A 232 -0.65 15.07 17.57
N ILE A 233 0.17 14.39 16.75
CA ILE A 233 -0.21 13.93 15.42
C ILE A 233 -1.29 12.85 15.50
N ALA A 234 -1.06 11.80 16.29
CA ALA A 234 -1.98 10.68 16.41
C ALA A 234 -3.36 11.10 16.93
N GLU A 235 -3.40 11.89 18.01
CA GLU A 235 -4.65 12.43 18.56
C GLU A 235 -5.44 13.26 17.53
N GLU A 236 -4.77 14.15 16.80
CA GLU A 236 -5.45 14.99 15.82
C GLU A 236 -5.94 14.19 14.62
N ALA A 237 -5.14 13.22 14.12
CA ALA A 237 -5.53 12.34 13.04
C ALA A 237 -6.73 11.45 13.42
N HIS A 238 -6.68 10.79 14.57
CA HIS A 238 -7.75 9.92 15.06
C HIS A 238 -9.04 10.70 15.34
N LYS A 239 -8.96 11.90 15.92
CA LYS A 239 -10.10 12.80 16.10
C LYS A 239 -10.80 13.12 14.78
N LEU A 240 -10.05 13.19 13.68
CA LEU A 240 -10.55 13.42 12.33
C LEU A 240 -10.84 12.13 11.55
N GLY A 241 -10.82 10.97 12.23
CA GLY A 241 -11.14 9.66 11.64
C GLY A 241 -10.06 9.14 10.69
N ARG A 242 -8.80 9.54 10.87
CA ARG A 242 -7.67 9.09 10.04
C ARG A 242 -6.68 8.28 10.86
N LYS A 243 -6.18 7.19 10.26
CA LYS A 243 -5.09 6.37 10.80
C LYS A 243 -3.74 7.04 10.55
N VAL A 244 -2.73 6.63 11.32
CA VAL A 244 -1.36 7.12 11.18
C VAL A 244 -0.40 5.96 10.93
N ALA A 245 0.48 6.13 9.94
CA ALA A 245 1.58 5.23 9.63
C ALA A 245 2.92 5.91 9.93
N ALA A 246 3.83 5.25 10.63
CA ALA A 246 5.15 5.80 10.98
C ALA A 246 6.28 5.03 10.32
N HIS A 247 7.08 5.70 9.48
CA HIS A 247 8.43 5.25 9.18
C HIS A 247 9.26 5.24 10.46
N ALA A 248 9.74 4.09 10.87
CA ALA A 248 10.57 3.95 12.06
C ALA A 248 11.52 2.74 11.96
N HIS A 249 12.81 3.01 11.82
CA HIS A 249 13.85 1.97 11.89
C HIS A 249 14.38 1.77 13.31
N GLY A 250 14.57 2.87 14.05
CA GLY A 250 15.23 2.87 15.36
C GLY A 250 14.38 2.30 16.49
N THR A 251 14.97 1.54 17.38
CA THR A 251 14.33 0.89 18.53
C THR A 251 13.49 1.87 19.36
N GLN A 252 14.08 3.02 19.71
CA GLN A 252 13.37 4.02 20.53
C GLN A 252 12.22 4.69 19.76
N SER A 253 12.44 5.01 18.48
CA SER A 253 11.41 5.61 17.63
C SER A 253 10.20 4.68 17.44
N ILE A 254 10.43 3.37 17.28
CA ILE A 254 9.39 2.35 17.21
C ILE A 254 8.55 2.34 18.49
N LYS A 255 9.22 2.28 19.66
CA LYS A 255 8.54 2.27 20.96
C LYS A 255 7.73 3.54 21.19
N ASP A 256 8.29 4.69 20.86
CA ASP A 256 7.63 5.98 21.05
C ASP A 256 6.47 6.16 20.08
N ALA A 257 6.60 5.71 18.83
CA ALA A 257 5.49 5.69 17.87
C ALA A 257 4.33 4.82 18.35
N VAL A 258 4.62 3.62 18.87
CA VAL A 258 3.57 2.75 19.44
C VAL A 258 2.92 3.38 20.67
N ARG A 259 3.70 3.96 21.59
CA ARG A 259 3.19 4.67 22.78
C ARG A 259 2.35 5.91 22.43
N ALA A 260 2.67 6.55 21.32
CA ALA A 260 1.91 7.68 20.79
C ALA A 260 0.55 7.29 20.21
N GLY A 261 0.29 5.99 20.02
CA GLY A 261 -0.97 5.48 19.46
C GLY A 261 -0.95 5.34 17.93
N ILE A 262 0.22 5.29 17.30
CA ILE A 262 0.36 5.08 15.85
C ILE A 262 -0.17 3.69 15.46
N ASP A 263 -0.95 3.61 14.37
CA ASP A 263 -1.65 2.39 13.95
C ASP A 263 -0.75 1.36 13.23
N SER A 264 0.28 1.82 12.52
CA SER A 264 1.26 0.93 11.88
C SER A 264 2.68 1.50 11.90
N ILE A 265 3.63 0.61 12.12
CA ILE A 265 5.06 0.90 12.14
C ILE A 265 5.68 0.27 10.90
N GLU A 266 6.16 1.12 10.03
CA GLU A 266 6.77 0.76 8.75
C GLU A 266 8.27 0.47 8.97
N HIS A 267 8.81 -0.47 8.23
CA HIS A 267 10.19 -0.97 8.27
C HIS A 267 10.54 -1.74 9.56
N SER A 268 10.37 -1.17 10.73
CA SER A 268 10.61 -1.79 12.04
C SER A 268 12.00 -2.44 12.21
N SER A 269 13.02 -1.96 11.50
CA SER A 269 14.28 -2.68 11.25
C SER A 269 15.05 -3.05 12.52
N LEU A 270 15.05 -2.19 13.55
CA LEU A 270 15.78 -2.39 14.80
C LEU A 270 14.83 -2.59 15.99
N ILE A 271 13.66 -3.21 15.75
CA ILE A 271 12.70 -3.52 16.81
C ILE A 271 13.30 -4.55 17.79
N ASP A 272 13.06 -4.36 19.07
CA ASP A 272 13.45 -5.30 20.14
C ASP A 272 12.21 -5.96 20.79
N ASP A 273 12.46 -6.84 21.78
CA ASP A 273 11.39 -7.56 22.49
C ASP A 273 10.37 -6.63 23.13
N GLU A 274 10.81 -5.50 23.70
CA GLU A 274 9.90 -4.51 24.28
C GLU A 274 9.06 -3.83 23.20
N GLY A 275 9.65 -3.47 22.06
CA GLY A 275 8.94 -2.91 20.91
C GLY A 275 7.87 -3.85 20.37
N ILE A 276 8.20 -5.15 20.24
CA ILE A 276 7.24 -6.19 19.84
C ILE A 276 6.11 -6.33 20.87
N ALA A 277 6.44 -6.37 22.16
CA ALA A 277 5.45 -6.46 23.23
C ALA A 277 4.50 -5.26 23.24
N LEU A 278 5.03 -4.04 23.09
CA LEU A 278 4.26 -2.82 22.98
C LEU A 278 3.34 -2.84 21.74
N ALA A 279 3.85 -3.21 20.57
CA ALA A 279 3.05 -3.31 19.35
C ALA A 279 1.86 -4.28 19.54
N LYS A 280 2.09 -5.43 20.17
CA LYS A 280 1.03 -6.40 20.50
C LYS A 280 0.01 -5.82 21.48
N GLN A 281 0.48 -5.17 22.54
CA GLN A 281 -0.38 -4.58 23.58
C GLN A 281 -1.29 -3.48 23.01
N HIS A 282 -0.76 -2.63 22.14
CA HIS A 282 -1.49 -1.52 21.52
C HIS A 282 -2.24 -1.93 20.24
N GLY A 283 -2.04 -3.15 19.74
CA GLY A 283 -2.66 -3.65 18.52
C GLY A 283 -2.10 -3.02 17.24
N ALA A 284 -0.95 -2.36 17.31
CA ALA A 284 -0.27 -1.77 16.16
C ALA A 284 0.22 -2.84 15.18
N TYR A 285 0.12 -2.55 13.90
CA TYR A 285 0.66 -3.42 12.85
C TYR A 285 2.15 -3.14 12.62
N LEU A 286 2.92 -4.20 12.40
CA LEU A 286 4.29 -4.11 11.89
C LEU A 286 4.30 -4.40 10.39
N VAL A 287 4.89 -3.50 9.61
CA VAL A 287 4.94 -3.58 8.14
C VAL A 287 6.40 -3.57 7.71
N PHE A 288 6.92 -4.75 7.38
CA PHE A 288 8.31 -4.93 6.95
C PHE A 288 8.38 -5.02 5.42
N ASP A 289 9.38 -4.38 4.84
CA ASP A 289 9.67 -4.28 3.40
C ASP A 289 10.97 -5.00 3.02
N ILE A 290 11.13 -6.23 3.49
CA ILE A 290 12.38 -7.01 3.51
C ILE A 290 12.95 -7.39 2.13
N TYR A 291 12.25 -7.12 1.01
CA TYR A 291 12.80 -7.27 -0.34
C TYR A 291 13.68 -6.07 -0.74
N ASN A 292 13.49 -4.90 -0.14
CA ASN A 292 14.24 -3.68 -0.46
C ASN A 292 15.76 -3.88 -0.36
N ASP A 293 16.24 -4.60 0.67
CA ASP A 293 17.65 -4.91 0.86
C ASP A 293 18.30 -5.56 -0.38
N ASP A 294 17.59 -6.53 -1.01
CA ASP A 294 18.12 -7.15 -2.25
C ASP A 294 18.27 -6.12 -3.38
N PHE A 295 17.27 -5.26 -3.58
CA PHE A 295 17.31 -4.28 -4.66
C PHE A 295 18.34 -3.17 -4.40
N ILE A 296 18.36 -2.61 -3.19
CA ILE A 296 19.29 -1.53 -2.82
C ILE A 296 20.74 -2.00 -2.95
N LEU A 297 21.06 -3.21 -2.49
CA LEU A 297 22.42 -3.73 -2.55
C LEU A 297 22.85 -4.19 -3.95
N GLN A 298 21.94 -4.66 -4.79
CA GLN A 298 22.27 -5.18 -6.12
C GLN A 298 22.15 -4.13 -7.22
N GLU A 299 21.16 -3.25 -7.16
CA GLU A 299 20.82 -2.31 -8.22
C GLU A 299 20.88 -0.83 -7.80
N GLY A 300 21.01 -0.54 -6.49
CA GLY A 300 20.93 0.82 -5.96
C GLY A 300 21.90 1.82 -6.59
N GLU A 301 23.13 1.40 -6.84
CA GLU A 301 24.13 2.27 -7.51
C GLU A 301 23.69 2.63 -8.95
N LYS A 302 23.18 1.67 -9.71
CA LYS A 302 22.65 1.90 -11.07
C LYS A 302 21.38 2.74 -11.05
N ALA A 303 20.56 2.60 -9.98
CA ALA A 303 19.36 3.41 -9.77
C ALA A 303 19.67 4.84 -9.29
N GLY A 304 20.93 5.22 -9.13
CA GLY A 304 21.36 6.56 -8.72
C GLY A 304 21.23 6.84 -7.23
N MET A 305 21.10 5.80 -6.40
CA MET A 305 21.09 5.95 -4.93
C MET A 305 22.42 6.50 -4.43
N LEU A 306 22.36 7.29 -3.38
CA LEU A 306 23.54 7.83 -2.73
C LEU A 306 24.39 6.69 -2.15
N LYS A 307 25.71 6.82 -2.24
CA LYS A 307 26.63 5.85 -1.65
C LYS A 307 26.38 5.64 -0.14
N GLU A 308 26.06 6.73 0.59
CA GLU A 308 25.71 6.61 2.02
C GLU A 308 24.45 5.79 2.25
N SER A 309 23.45 5.86 1.36
CA SER A 309 22.22 5.05 1.46
C SER A 309 22.53 3.56 1.35
N ILE A 310 23.38 3.17 0.39
CA ILE A 310 23.82 1.78 0.23
C ILE A 310 24.61 1.33 1.48
N GLU A 311 25.46 2.19 2.04
CA GLU A 311 26.21 1.86 3.27
C GLU A 311 25.31 1.78 4.51
N LYS A 312 24.23 2.55 4.59
CA LYS A 312 23.21 2.43 5.63
C LYS A 312 22.47 1.09 5.51
N GLU A 313 22.05 0.70 4.30
CA GLU A 313 21.37 -0.57 4.05
C GLU A 313 22.21 -1.78 4.44
N LYS A 314 23.49 -1.80 4.09
CA LYS A 314 24.43 -2.85 4.52
C LYS A 314 24.46 -3.06 6.04
N LYS A 315 24.16 -2.02 6.81
CA LYS A 315 24.17 -2.11 8.29
C LYS A 315 22.86 -2.64 8.84
N ILE A 316 21.71 -2.32 8.22
CA ILE A 316 20.41 -2.62 8.81
C ILE A 316 19.59 -3.66 8.07
N GLY A 317 19.79 -3.89 6.76
CA GLY A 317 18.93 -4.76 5.97
C GLY A 317 18.85 -6.19 6.52
N ARG A 318 19.99 -6.78 6.89
CA ARG A 318 20.00 -8.09 7.53
C ARG A 318 19.29 -8.09 8.89
N LEU A 319 19.51 -7.06 9.72
CA LEU A 319 18.86 -6.94 11.03
C LEU A 319 17.35 -6.82 10.89
N GLN A 320 16.88 -6.08 9.87
CA GLN A 320 15.44 -5.99 9.56
C GLN A 320 14.84 -7.38 9.29
N ARG A 321 15.53 -8.23 8.52
CA ARG A 321 15.07 -9.59 8.22
C ARG A 321 15.09 -10.51 9.43
N GLU A 322 16.11 -10.42 10.28
CA GLU A 322 16.19 -11.15 11.54
C GLU A 322 15.03 -10.73 12.47
N ASN A 323 14.78 -9.43 12.59
CA ASN A 323 13.69 -8.88 13.41
C ASN A 323 12.31 -9.12 12.80
N PHE A 324 12.16 -9.18 11.47
CA PHE A 324 10.95 -9.66 10.82
C PHE A 324 10.57 -11.06 11.29
N ARG A 325 11.53 -12.02 11.24
CA ARG A 325 11.31 -13.39 11.75
C ARG A 325 10.93 -13.37 13.21
N HIS A 326 11.68 -12.64 14.03
CA HIS A 326 11.45 -12.58 15.47
C HIS A 326 10.06 -12.00 15.81
N ALA A 327 9.64 -10.94 15.15
CA ALA A 327 8.31 -10.35 15.31
C ALA A 327 7.20 -11.33 14.90
N PHE A 328 7.39 -12.05 13.78
CA PHE A 328 6.44 -13.06 13.32
C PHE A 328 6.32 -14.22 14.33
N GLU A 329 7.43 -14.81 14.73
CA GLU A 329 7.47 -15.91 15.71
C GLU A 329 6.89 -15.49 17.08
N SER A 330 7.01 -14.22 17.44
CA SER A 330 6.40 -13.63 18.64
C SER A 330 4.91 -13.35 18.52
N GLY A 331 4.30 -13.57 17.35
CA GLY A 331 2.87 -13.37 17.11
C GLY A 331 2.44 -11.89 17.05
N ALA A 332 3.30 -11.01 16.56
CA ALA A 332 2.94 -9.63 16.25
C ALA A 332 1.94 -9.58 15.09
N LYS A 333 1.05 -8.57 15.08
CA LYS A 333 0.21 -8.29 13.92
C LYS A 333 1.06 -7.77 12.77
N MET A 334 0.97 -8.42 11.61
CA MET A 334 1.76 -8.05 10.43
C MET A 334 0.87 -7.86 9.22
N ALA A 335 1.17 -6.85 8.40
CA ALA A 335 0.57 -6.63 7.10
C ALA A 335 1.65 -6.54 6.03
N PHE A 336 1.28 -6.84 4.80
CA PHE A 336 2.17 -6.85 3.64
C PHE A 336 2.40 -5.43 3.13
N GLY A 337 3.64 -4.96 3.16
CA GLY A 337 4.05 -3.68 2.58
C GLY A 337 5.39 -3.84 1.89
N THR A 338 5.59 -3.15 0.79
CA THR A 338 6.73 -3.37 -0.09
C THR A 338 7.69 -2.20 -0.18
N ASP A 339 7.21 -0.99 0.11
CA ASP A 339 7.92 0.25 -0.17
C ASP A 339 8.30 0.39 -1.67
N SER A 340 7.45 -0.19 -2.55
CA SER A 340 7.65 -0.06 -4.00
C SER A 340 7.62 1.40 -4.43
N GLY A 341 8.55 1.76 -5.29
CA GLY A 341 9.04 3.12 -5.53
C GLY A 341 10.52 3.17 -5.21
N VAL A 342 10.98 2.45 -4.17
CA VAL A 342 12.40 2.11 -3.96
C VAL A 342 12.88 1.14 -5.05
N TYR A 343 12.05 0.19 -5.42
CA TYR A 343 12.25 -0.70 -6.57
C TYR A 343 11.04 -0.64 -7.53
N PRO A 344 11.15 -1.19 -8.76
CA PRO A 344 10.11 -1.05 -9.78
C PRO A 344 8.75 -1.58 -9.34
N HIS A 345 7.71 -0.80 -9.62
CA HIS A 345 6.32 -1.23 -9.48
C HIS A 345 6.00 -2.39 -10.43
N GLY A 346 5.19 -3.33 -9.97
CA GLY A 346 4.91 -4.60 -10.64
C GLY A 346 5.75 -5.76 -10.08
N ASP A 347 6.84 -5.47 -9.38
CA ASP A 347 7.70 -6.43 -8.69
C ASP A 347 7.28 -6.67 -7.22
N ASN A 348 6.21 -6.05 -6.76
CA ASN A 348 5.71 -6.10 -5.38
C ASN A 348 5.63 -7.53 -4.81
N ALA A 349 5.23 -8.51 -5.63
CA ALA A 349 5.07 -9.90 -5.22
C ALA A 349 6.39 -10.63 -4.90
N LYS A 350 7.55 -10.07 -5.27
CA LYS A 350 8.87 -10.63 -4.88
C LYS A 350 9.07 -10.67 -3.36
N GLN A 351 8.39 -9.77 -2.64
CA GLN A 351 8.37 -9.74 -1.18
C GLN A 351 7.86 -11.05 -0.57
N PHE A 352 6.86 -11.73 -1.16
CA PHE A 352 6.34 -12.99 -0.63
C PHE A 352 7.42 -14.06 -0.49
N ALA A 353 8.27 -14.18 -1.51
CA ALA A 353 9.37 -15.14 -1.48
C ALA A 353 10.34 -14.84 -0.32
N LYS A 354 10.61 -13.56 -0.05
CA LYS A 354 11.46 -13.16 1.07
C LYS A 354 10.79 -13.41 2.42
N MET A 355 9.51 -13.11 2.55
CA MET A 355 8.78 -13.41 3.80
C MET A 355 8.85 -14.91 4.13
N VAL A 356 8.68 -15.79 3.12
CA VAL A 356 8.77 -17.24 3.32
C VAL A 356 10.19 -17.70 3.58
N GLU A 357 11.19 -17.17 2.86
CA GLU A 357 12.62 -17.43 3.09
C GLU A 357 13.03 -17.12 4.54
N TRP A 358 12.46 -16.07 5.12
CA TRP A 358 12.72 -15.62 6.48
C TRP A 358 11.73 -16.18 7.52
N GLY A 359 11.02 -17.26 7.22
CA GLY A 359 10.33 -18.11 8.18
C GLY A 359 8.83 -17.96 8.27
N MET A 360 8.22 -17.01 7.56
CA MET A 360 6.75 -16.90 7.51
C MET A 360 6.15 -18.03 6.66
N LYS A 361 5.05 -18.63 7.11
CA LYS A 361 4.38 -19.65 6.30
C LYS A 361 3.69 -19.02 5.08
N PRO A 362 3.58 -19.72 3.95
CA PRO A 362 2.90 -19.18 2.76
C PRO A 362 1.50 -18.63 3.02
N LEU A 363 0.70 -19.30 3.86
CA LEU A 363 -0.63 -18.83 4.22
C LEU A 363 -0.58 -17.52 5.01
N ASP A 364 0.31 -17.40 5.98
CA ASP A 364 0.43 -16.20 6.81
C ASP A 364 0.89 -14.99 5.94
N ALA A 365 1.78 -15.22 4.98
CA ALA A 365 2.19 -14.20 4.02
C ALA A 365 1.02 -13.74 3.12
N LEU A 366 0.18 -14.67 2.65
CA LEU A 366 -1.04 -14.35 1.91
C LEU A 366 -2.06 -13.61 2.78
N GLN A 367 -2.23 -14.02 4.04
CA GLN A 367 -3.10 -13.31 4.98
C GLN A 367 -2.61 -11.89 5.26
N ALA A 368 -1.29 -11.68 5.36
CA ALA A 368 -0.71 -10.35 5.50
C ALA A 368 -1.08 -9.43 4.32
N ALA A 369 -1.11 -9.97 3.09
CA ALA A 369 -1.44 -9.26 1.86
C ALA A 369 -2.95 -9.30 1.50
N THR A 370 -3.80 -9.77 2.38
CA THR A 370 -5.25 -9.87 2.15
C THR A 370 -6.01 -9.39 3.39
N ILE A 371 -6.43 -10.30 4.26
CA ILE A 371 -7.29 -9.99 5.41
C ILE A 371 -6.63 -9.06 6.43
N ASN A 372 -5.32 -9.20 6.70
CA ASN A 372 -4.62 -8.33 7.64
C ASN A 372 -4.41 -6.92 7.04
N GLY A 373 -4.03 -6.85 5.76
CA GLY A 373 -3.95 -5.58 5.04
C GLY A 373 -5.30 -4.86 5.05
N ALA A 374 -6.40 -5.59 4.79
CA ALA A 374 -7.76 -5.07 4.83
C ALA A 374 -8.16 -4.54 6.22
N ASP A 375 -7.78 -5.25 7.29
CA ASP A 375 -8.02 -4.80 8.68
C ASP A 375 -7.21 -3.53 9.00
N LEU A 376 -5.92 -3.52 8.68
CA LEU A 376 -5.08 -2.35 8.89
C LEU A 376 -5.66 -1.09 8.23
N ILE A 377 -6.12 -1.19 6.98
CA ILE A 377 -6.67 -0.03 6.27
C ILE A 377 -8.14 0.27 6.61
N GLY A 378 -8.78 -0.52 7.48
CA GLY A 378 -10.17 -0.32 7.90
C GLY A 378 -11.21 -0.77 6.86
N TRP A 379 -10.83 -1.62 5.90
CA TRP A 379 -11.70 -2.12 4.82
C TRP A 379 -11.96 -3.63 4.89
N ALA A 380 -11.86 -4.23 6.07
CA ALA A 380 -12.04 -5.68 6.28
C ALA A 380 -13.40 -6.22 5.81
N SER A 381 -14.44 -5.38 5.72
CA SER A 381 -15.75 -5.74 5.18
C SER A 381 -15.91 -5.51 3.67
N LYS A 382 -14.86 -5.04 2.99
CA LYS A 382 -14.94 -4.62 1.58
C LYS A 382 -13.96 -5.35 0.67
N VAL A 383 -12.78 -5.71 1.18
CA VAL A 383 -11.67 -6.31 0.41
C VAL A 383 -10.94 -7.36 1.24
N GLY A 384 -10.03 -8.11 0.62
CA GLY A 384 -9.15 -9.08 1.29
C GLY A 384 -9.72 -10.49 1.42
N ALA A 385 -10.99 -10.71 1.05
CA ALA A 385 -11.60 -12.04 1.00
C ALA A 385 -12.58 -12.16 -0.18
N LEU A 386 -12.79 -13.38 -0.67
CA LEU A 386 -13.84 -13.67 -1.66
C LEU A 386 -15.08 -14.16 -0.92
N GLU A 387 -15.89 -13.21 -0.44
CA GLU A 387 -17.07 -13.45 0.37
C GLU A 387 -18.22 -12.54 -0.06
N PRO A 388 -19.50 -12.93 0.11
CA PRO A 388 -20.63 -12.05 -0.14
C PRO A 388 -20.52 -10.71 0.60
N GLY A 389 -20.76 -9.60 -0.09
CA GLY A 389 -20.61 -8.24 0.41
C GLY A 389 -19.23 -7.60 0.16
N HIS A 390 -18.21 -8.38 -0.22
CA HIS A 390 -16.90 -7.85 -0.62
C HIS A 390 -16.89 -7.43 -2.10
N ASN A 391 -15.98 -6.54 -2.45
CA ASN A 391 -15.71 -6.23 -3.85
C ASN A 391 -15.22 -7.48 -4.61
N ALA A 392 -15.67 -7.65 -5.84
CA ALA A 392 -15.23 -8.72 -6.72
C ALA A 392 -13.79 -8.46 -7.22
N ASP A 393 -12.85 -8.51 -6.29
CA ASP A 393 -11.42 -8.42 -6.53
C ASP A 393 -10.84 -9.84 -6.56
N VAL A 394 -10.63 -10.36 -7.76
CA VAL A 394 -10.17 -11.73 -7.97
C VAL A 394 -8.87 -11.70 -8.75
N ILE A 395 -7.87 -12.41 -8.27
CA ILE A 395 -6.68 -12.73 -9.05
C ILE A 395 -6.59 -14.24 -9.29
N ALA A 396 -5.88 -14.64 -10.34
CA ALA A 396 -5.61 -16.05 -10.57
C ALA A 396 -4.19 -16.30 -11.05
N VAL A 397 -3.64 -17.42 -10.58
CA VAL A 397 -2.29 -17.89 -10.87
C VAL A 397 -2.31 -19.32 -11.43
N SER A 398 -1.25 -19.70 -12.17
CA SER A 398 -0.99 -21.08 -12.50
C SER A 398 -0.23 -21.74 -11.36
N GLY A 399 -0.80 -22.79 -10.76
CA GLY A 399 -0.19 -23.51 -9.64
C GLY A 399 -0.83 -23.21 -8.29
N ASP A 400 -0.15 -23.62 -7.22
CA ASP A 400 -0.64 -23.51 -5.85
C ASP A 400 0.28 -22.56 -5.04
N PRO A 401 -0.21 -21.36 -4.63
CA PRO A 401 0.57 -20.40 -3.88
C PRO A 401 0.92 -20.86 -2.45
N LEU A 402 0.22 -21.84 -1.90
CA LEU A 402 0.57 -22.43 -0.59
C LEU A 402 1.79 -23.36 -0.69
N SER A 403 1.99 -24.00 -1.86
CA SER A 403 3.17 -24.84 -2.12
C SER A 403 4.35 -24.04 -2.64
N ASN A 404 4.09 -22.97 -3.40
CA ASN A 404 5.11 -22.11 -3.98
C ASN A 404 4.59 -20.67 -4.14
N VAL A 405 4.94 -19.79 -3.21
CA VAL A 405 4.50 -18.38 -3.25
C VAL A 405 5.01 -17.61 -4.45
N ARG A 406 6.09 -18.07 -5.12
CA ARG A 406 6.63 -17.39 -6.31
C ARG A 406 5.69 -17.41 -7.51
N VAL A 407 4.64 -18.23 -7.51
CA VAL A 407 3.60 -18.16 -8.54
C VAL A 407 2.88 -16.81 -8.55
N LEU A 408 2.90 -16.07 -7.41
CA LEU A 408 2.36 -14.73 -7.29
C LEU A 408 3.18 -13.67 -8.04
N GLU A 409 4.45 -13.94 -8.36
CA GLU A 409 5.27 -13.08 -9.21
C GLU A 409 4.80 -13.10 -10.69
N SER A 410 3.85 -13.99 -11.04
CA SER A 410 3.31 -14.17 -12.40
C SER A 410 1.79 -14.33 -12.38
N VAL A 411 1.08 -13.36 -11.78
CA VAL A 411 -0.39 -13.32 -11.82
C VAL A 411 -0.86 -13.19 -13.27
N LYS A 412 -1.78 -14.06 -13.70
CA LYS A 412 -2.27 -14.13 -15.08
C LYS A 412 -3.68 -13.58 -15.28
N PHE A 413 -4.45 -13.48 -14.22
CA PHE A 413 -5.77 -12.87 -14.24
C PHE A 413 -5.88 -11.88 -13.09
N VAL A 414 -6.43 -10.70 -13.38
CA VAL A 414 -6.71 -9.65 -12.40
C VAL A 414 -8.07 -9.04 -12.71
N MET A 415 -8.96 -9.06 -11.73
CA MET A 415 -10.25 -8.38 -11.75
C MET A 415 -10.34 -7.49 -10.50
N LYS A 416 -10.75 -6.25 -10.68
CA LYS A 416 -11.00 -5.26 -9.63
C LYS A 416 -12.44 -4.79 -9.70
N GLY A 417 -13.26 -5.06 -8.68
CA GLY A 417 -14.66 -4.65 -8.63
C GLY A 417 -15.46 -5.12 -9.85
N GLY A 418 -15.28 -6.37 -10.26
CA GLY A 418 -15.96 -6.95 -11.42
C GLY A 418 -15.38 -6.56 -12.79
N SER A 419 -14.45 -5.60 -12.86
CA SER A 419 -13.80 -5.17 -14.10
C SER A 419 -12.46 -5.89 -14.30
N VAL A 420 -12.30 -6.55 -15.46
CA VAL A 420 -11.08 -7.32 -15.80
C VAL A 420 -9.98 -6.38 -16.27
N ALA A 421 -8.86 -6.32 -15.53
CA ALA A 421 -7.67 -5.56 -15.88
C ALA A 421 -6.63 -6.41 -16.65
N ARG A 422 -6.63 -7.74 -16.42
CA ARG A 422 -5.71 -8.68 -17.07
C ARG A 422 -6.35 -10.05 -17.21
N ASN A 423 -6.23 -10.69 -18.37
CA ASN A 423 -6.64 -12.08 -18.58
C ASN A 423 -5.72 -12.77 -19.58
N ASP A 424 -4.70 -13.44 -19.10
CA ASP A 424 -3.76 -14.21 -19.92
C ASP A 424 -4.17 -15.70 -20.05
N PHE A 425 -5.31 -16.10 -19.46
CA PHE A 425 -5.92 -17.42 -19.64
C PHE A 425 -6.88 -17.46 -20.83
N ALA A 426 -7.40 -16.31 -21.27
CA ALA A 426 -8.21 -16.26 -22.47
C ALA A 426 -7.38 -16.71 -23.69
N ALA A 427 -7.95 -17.56 -24.54
CA ALA A 427 -7.30 -17.94 -25.80
C ALA A 427 -7.04 -16.67 -26.62
N LYS A 428 -5.82 -16.57 -27.17
CA LYS A 428 -5.44 -15.49 -28.10
C LYS A 428 -6.18 -15.64 -29.42
#